data_542821be7c3e92c3a1abbf8430219f0b
#
_entry.id   542821be7c3e92c3a1abbf8430219f0b
#
_cell.length_a   1.000
_cell.length_b   1.000
_cell.length_c   1.000
_cell.angle_alpha   90.00
_cell.angle_beta   90.00
_cell.angle_gamma   90.00
#
_symmetry.space_group_name_H-M   'P 1'
#
loop_
_entity.id
_entity.type
_entity.pdbx_description
1 polymer ?
#
loop_
_entity_poly.entity_id
_entity_poly.type
_entity_poly.pdbx_seq_one_letter_code
_entity_poly.pdbx_strand_id
1 'polypeptide(L)'
;PCFLCAKNRPAEQMHRVVESRYELLVNPFPILPVHFTLPTLKHQPQRILPMIGDMLRLAQRNSDLTLLYNGPHCGASAPDHAHLQAVSSGILPLQRSWQRLNHNLTEVAKTDDEEGIWQMADYPAAALVIRSHSVEHGERLFKSIYRALPPAEDQTEPMMNVIAWSNGDELLTVVMPRKKHRPDCYTAQGDAQFMISPGAVDMGGLIITPREEDFRKLTPDVVTAIYREVSLTPE
;
A
#
# COMPACT_ATOMS: atom_id res chain seq x y z
N PRO A 1 9.48 21.70 -7.97
CA PRO A 1 8.17 22.00 -7.37
C PRO A 1 7.35 20.71 -7.27
N CYS A 2 6.66 20.51 -6.13
CA CYS A 2 5.84 19.33 -5.90
C CYS A 2 4.61 19.34 -6.84
N PHE A 3 4.44 18.28 -7.62
CA PHE A 3 3.36 18.15 -8.60
C PHE A 3 1.98 17.91 -7.97
N LEU A 4 1.91 17.52 -6.68
CA LEU A 4 0.66 17.37 -5.95
C LEU A 4 0.11 18.68 -5.38
N CYS A 5 0.92 19.73 -5.27
CA CYS A 5 0.45 21.04 -4.83
C CYS A 5 -0.46 21.67 -5.89
N ALA A 6 -1.62 22.21 -5.48
CA ALA A 6 -2.64 22.79 -6.37
C ALA A 6 -2.07 23.77 -7.42
N LYS A 7 -1.12 24.63 -7.03
CA LYS A 7 -0.49 25.62 -7.92
C LYS A 7 0.38 25.03 -9.05
N ASN A 8 0.73 23.75 -8.96
CA ASN A 8 1.63 23.09 -9.94
C ASN A 8 0.91 22.04 -10.77
N ARG A 9 -0.40 21.82 -10.53
CA ARG A 9 -1.20 20.83 -11.25
C ARG A 9 -1.76 21.39 -12.56
N PRO A 10 -2.05 20.53 -13.55
CA PRO A 10 -2.81 20.95 -14.74
C PRO A 10 -4.19 21.52 -14.33
N ALA A 11 -4.59 22.60 -14.99
CA ALA A 11 -5.89 23.25 -14.72
C ALA A 11 -7.09 22.32 -15.04
N GLU A 12 -6.90 21.40 -15.97
CA GLU A 12 -7.91 20.44 -16.43
C GLU A 12 -8.04 19.21 -15.50
N GLN A 13 -7.12 19.03 -14.53
CA GLN A 13 -7.19 17.88 -13.64
C GLN A 13 -8.44 17.94 -12.77
N MET A 14 -9.34 16.98 -12.96
CA MET A 14 -10.53 16.87 -12.12
C MET A 14 -10.16 16.59 -10.66
N HIS A 15 -10.79 17.32 -9.76
CA HIS A 15 -10.52 17.21 -8.33
C HIS A 15 -11.74 17.50 -7.47
N ARG A 16 -11.73 16.99 -6.24
CA ARG A 16 -12.75 17.24 -5.22
C ARG A 16 -12.14 17.16 -3.82
N VAL A 17 -12.48 18.11 -2.96
CA VAL A 17 -12.10 18.05 -1.53
C VAL A 17 -12.90 16.95 -0.83
N VAL A 18 -12.21 16.08 -0.08
CA VAL A 18 -12.79 15.00 0.72
C VAL A 18 -12.23 15.02 2.14
N GLU A 19 -13.07 14.62 3.11
CA GLU A 19 -12.73 14.62 4.56
C GLU A 19 -12.15 15.95 5.06
N SER A 20 -12.43 17.08 4.40
CA SER A 20 -11.90 18.43 4.71
C SER A 20 -10.37 18.50 4.83
N ARG A 21 -9.66 17.46 4.45
CA ARG A 21 -8.21 17.32 4.64
C ARG A 21 -7.47 16.89 3.39
N TYR A 22 -8.16 16.22 2.47
CA TYR A 22 -7.59 15.68 1.23
C TYR A 22 -8.25 16.27 0.00
N GLU A 23 -7.57 16.16 -1.11
CA GLU A 23 -8.12 16.44 -2.41
C GLU A 23 -8.08 15.16 -3.26
N LEU A 24 -9.24 14.64 -3.62
CA LEU A 24 -9.36 13.50 -4.54
C LEU A 24 -9.02 14.01 -5.95
N LEU A 25 -7.94 13.51 -6.50
CA LEU A 25 -7.46 13.84 -7.84
C LEU A 25 -7.59 12.64 -8.76
N VAL A 26 -8.11 12.83 -9.97
CA VAL A 26 -7.94 11.83 -11.02
C VAL A 26 -6.44 11.74 -11.34
N ASN A 27 -5.88 10.52 -11.29
CA ASN A 27 -4.46 10.35 -11.57
C ASN A 27 -4.18 10.62 -13.07
N PRO A 28 -3.27 11.55 -13.41
CA PRO A 28 -2.98 11.86 -14.81
C PRO A 28 -2.22 10.75 -15.55
N PHE A 29 -1.63 9.80 -14.80
CA PHE A 29 -0.94 8.63 -15.33
C PHE A 29 -1.53 7.35 -14.72
N PRO A 30 -2.80 7.02 -15.04
CA PRO A 30 -3.48 5.90 -14.40
C PRO A 30 -2.87 4.58 -14.86
N ILE A 31 -2.51 3.72 -13.91
CA ILE A 31 -2.10 2.33 -14.16
C ILE A 31 -3.26 1.34 -14.02
N LEU A 32 -4.40 1.82 -13.55
CA LEU A 32 -5.64 1.07 -13.35
C LEU A 32 -6.82 1.87 -13.89
N PRO A 33 -7.94 1.21 -14.29
CA PRO A 33 -9.11 1.88 -14.85
C PRO A 33 -9.70 2.98 -13.95
N VAL A 34 -9.74 2.74 -12.64
CA VAL A 34 -10.00 3.77 -11.62
C VAL A 34 -8.72 3.92 -10.80
N HIS A 35 -8.17 5.12 -10.81
CA HIS A 35 -6.95 5.43 -10.08
C HIS A 35 -6.97 6.89 -9.64
N PHE A 36 -7.15 7.08 -8.34
CA PHE A 36 -7.14 8.40 -7.70
C PHE A 36 -5.89 8.57 -6.84
N THR A 37 -5.44 9.82 -6.74
CA THR A 37 -4.46 10.26 -5.77
C THR A 37 -5.13 11.20 -4.78
N LEU A 38 -4.90 11.02 -3.49
CA LEU A 38 -5.50 11.81 -2.42
C LEU A 38 -4.40 12.52 -1.62
N PRO A 39 -3.81 13.61 -2.16
CA PRO A 39 -2.86 14.40 -1.37
C PRO A 39 -3.58 15.17 -0.27
N THR A 40 -2.87 15.41 0.83
CA THR A 40 -3.31 16.34 1.84
C THR A 40 -3.36 17.76 1.27
N LEU A 41 -4.35 18.58 1.70
CA LEU A 41 -4.47 19.98 1.28
C LEU A 41 -3.24 20.81 1.67
N LYS A 42 -2.61 20.47 2.80
CA LYS A 42 -1.35 21.06 3.25
C LYS A 42 -0.18 20.22 2.78
N HIS A 43 0.83 20.85 2.20
CA HIS A 43 2.09 20.19 1.89
C HIS A 43 2.79 19.79 3.20
N GLN A 44 2.97 18.49 3.40
CA GLN A 44 3.59 17.89 4.58
C GLN A 44 4.22 16.54 4.21
N PRO A 45 5.26 16.08 4.90
CA PRO A 45 5.94 14.84 4.57
C PRO A 45 5.01 13.62 4.61
N GLN A 46 5.32 12.63 3.75
CA GLN A 46 4.61 11.35 3.68
C GLN A 46 4.79 10.58 5.00
N ARG A 47 3.70 10.42 5.76
CA ARG A 47 3.65 9.66 7.01
C ARG A 47 2.28 9.07 7.22
N ILE A 48 2.22 7.76 7.52
CA ILE A 48 0.95 7.04 7.64
C ILE A 48 0.24 7.32 8.97
N LEU A 49 0.96 7.45 10.09
CA LEU A 49 0.34 7.57 11.41
C LEU A 49 -0.74 8.63 11.51
N PRO A 50 -0.56 9.87 11.00
CA PRO A 50 -1.60 10.87 11.04
C PRO A 50 -2.72 10.66 10.00
N MET A 51 -2.60 9.68 9.10
CA MET A 51 -3.54 9.42 8.01
C MET A 51 -4.27 8.09 8.14
N ILE A 52 -3.80 7.16 8.96
CA ILE A 52 -4.37 5.80 9.01
C ILE A 52 -5.86 5.80 9.36
N GLY A 53 -6.30 6.57 10.35
CA GLY A 53 -7.72 6.68 10.69
C GLY A 53 -8.57 7.23 9.54
N ASP A 54 -8.05 8.19 8.75
CA ASP A 54 -8.72 8.71 7.56
C ASP A 54 -8.78 7.67 6.45
N MET A 55 -7.67 6.94 6.22
CA MET A 55 -7.60 5.84 5.26
C MET A 55 -8.66 4.78 5.55
N LEU A 56 -8.80 4.39 6.82
CA LEU A 56 -9.78 3.39 7.25
C LEU A 56 -11.22 3.90 7.10
N ARG A 57 -11.51 5.16 7.45
CA ARG A 57 -12.83 5.79 7.24
C ARG A 57 -13.20 5.83 5.75
N LEU A 58 -12.26 6.20 4.90
CA LEU A 58 -12.48 6.23 3.45
C LEU A 58 -12.76 4.83 2.91
N ALA A 59 -12.01 3.81 3.34
CA ALA A 59 -12.26 2.41 2.95
C ALA A 59 -13.63 1.92 3.44
N GLN A 60 -14.03 2.24 4.67
CA GLN A 60 -15.30 1.84 5.24
C GLN A 60 -16.50 2.48 4.53
N ARG A 61 -16.39 3.75 4.15
CA ARG A 61 -17.46 4.50 3.49
C ARG A 61 -17.59 4.24 1.99
N ASN A 62 -16.56 3.69 1.37
CA ASN A 62 -16.48 3.49 -0.08
C ASN A 62 -16.04 2.05 -0.38
N SER A 63 -16.97 1.08 -0.22
CA SER A 63 -16.68 -0.35 -0.39
C SER A 63 -16.26 -0.74 -1.82
N ASP A 64 -16.54 0.10 -2.81
CA ASP A 64 -16.10 -0.01 -4.20
C ASP A 64 -14.66 0.47 -4.43
N LEU A 65 -14.01 1.03 -3.40
CA LEU A 65 -12.64 1.49 -3.45
C LEU A 65 -11.72 0.71 -2.49
N THR A 66 -10.50 0.53 -2.94
CA THR A 66 -9.36 0.06 -2.13
C THR A 66 -8.40 1.20 -1.94
N LEU A 67 -8.06 1.49 -0.69
CA LEU A 67 -7.12 2.53 -0.32
C LEU A 67 -5.71 1.95 -0.26
N LEU A 68 -4.75 2.71 -0.78
CA LEU A 68 -3.34 2.32 -0.86
C LEU A 68 -2.46 3.40 -0.23
N TYR A 69 -1.44 2.95 0.47
CA TYR A 69 -0.37 3.81 0.98
C TYR A 69 1.00 3.27 0.59
N ASN A 70 1.84 4.16 0.08
CA ASN A 70 3.25 3.92 -0.14
C ASN A 70 4.07 4.74 0.86
N GLY A 71 4.88 4.09 1.69
CA GLY A 71 5.84 4.78 2.54
C GLY A 71 6.89 5.55 1.72
N PRO A 72 7.58 6.53 2.30
CA PRO A 72 8.56 7.40 1.61
C PRO A 72 9.59 6.62 0.80
N HIS A 73 10.07 5.50 1.34
CA HIS A 73 11.03 4.59 0.71
C HIS A 73 10.39 3.28 0.21
N CYS A 74 9.10 3.29 -0.08
CA CYS A 74 8.33 2.11 -0.49
C CYS A 74 7.45 2.38 -1.70
N GLY A 75 7.95 3.19 -2.67
CA GLY A 75 7.26 3.50 -3.91
C GLY A 75 6.42 4.77 -3.90
N ALA A 76 6.50 5.62 -2.87
CA ALA A 76 5.87 6.95 -2.89
C ALA A 76 6.51 7.82 -3.99
N SER A 77 5.68 8.36 -4.89
CA SER A 77 6.13 9.25 -5.97
C SER A 77 6.41 10.69 -5.52
N ALA A 78 5.85 11.09 -4.37
CA ALA A 78 6.04 12.39 -3.73
C ALA A 78 6.25 12.23 -2.22
N PRO A 79 7.44 11.80 -1.77
CA PRO A 79 7.70 11.53 -0.34
C PRO A 79 7.66 12.80 0.53
N ASP A 80 7.74 13.97 -0.08
CA ASP A 80 7.63 15.30 0.55
C ASP A 80 6.18 15.80 0.70
N HIS A 81 5.20 15.13 0.05
CA HIS A 81 3.78 15.52 0.12
C HIS A 81 2.89 14.33 0.46
N ALA A 82 2.37 14.30 1.67
CA ALA A 82 1.54 13.22 2.17
C ALA A 82 0.32 12.97 1.28
N HIS A 83 0.16 11.72 0.85
CA HIS A 83 -0.93 11.30 -0.03
C HIS A 83 -1.29 9.83 0.17
N LEU A 84 -2.53 9.51 -0.07
CA LEU A 84 -3.05 8.16 -0.28
C LEU A 84 -3.34 7.96 -1.77
N GLN A 85 -3.63 6.75 -2.16
CA GLN A 85 -4.21 6.42 -3.45
C GLN A 85 -5.48 5.62 -3.24
N ALA A 86 -6.40 5.66 -4.21
CA ALA A 86 -7.58 4.83 -4.23
C ALA A 86 -7.79 4.23 -5.62
N VAL A 87 -8.11 2.94 -5.64
CA VAL A 87 -8.35 2.17 -6.87
C VAL A 87 -9.64 1.36 -6.73
N SER A 88 -10.18 0.82 -7.84
CA SER A 88 -11.34 -0.06 -7.77
C SER A 88 -11.10 -1.22 -6.83
N SER A 89 -12.05 -1.51 -5.95
CA SER A 89 -12.03 -2.69 -5.10
C SER A 89 -12.08 -3.98 -5.95
N GLY A 90 -11.45 -5.05 -5.46
CA GLY A 90 -11.40 -6.34 -6.15
C GLY A 90 -10.46 -6.40 -7.36
N ILE A 91 -9.71 -5.34 -7.68
CA ILE A 91 -8.77 -5.37 -8.81
C ILE A 91 -7.46 -6.07 -8.47
N LEU A 92 -7.01 -5.98 -7.23
CA LEU A 92 -5.75 -6.58 -6.80
C LEU A 92 -5.86 -8.10 -6.64
N PRO A 93 -4.89 -8.90 -7.10
CA PRO A 93 -4.84 -10.35 -6.87
C PRO A 93 -4.95 -10.74 -5.40
N LEU A 94 -4.38 -9.96 -4.49
CA LEU A 94 -4.54 -10.11 -3.04
C LEU A 94 -6.03 -10.20 -2.63
N GLN A 95 -6.85 -9.26 -3.11
CA GLN A 95 -8.28 -9.25 -2.81
C GLN A 95 -9.04 -10.40 -3.48
N ARG A 96 -8.73 -10.69 -4.76
CA ARG A 96 -9.36 -11.81 -5.49
C ARG A 96 -9.06 -13.16 -4.85
N SER A 97 -7.92 -13.28 -4.20
CA SER A 97 -7.50 -14.48 -3.50
C SER A 97 -7.87 -14.48 -2.02
N TRP A 98 -8.58 -13.45 -1.54
CA TRP A 98 -8.82 -13.26 -0.11
C TRP A 98 -9.50 -14.47 0.56
N GLN A 99 -10.52 -15.04 -0.04
CA GLN A 99 -11.19 -16.22 0.50
C GLN A 99 -10.19 -17.37 0.76
N ARG A 100 -9.28 -17.62 -0.18
CA ARG A 100 -8.25 -18.66 -0.01
C ARG A 100 -7.21 -18.26 1.02
N LEU A 101 -6.71 -17.03 0.98
CA LEU A 101 -5.67 -16.54 1.88
C LEU A 101 -6.15 -16.48 3.33
N ASN A 102 -7.40 -16.12 3.55
CA ASN A 102 -8.01 -16.03 4.87
C ASN A 102 -8.08 -17.37 5.63
N HIS A 103 -8.07 -18.50 4.94
CA HIS A 103 -8.07 -19.84 5.58
C HIS A 103 -6.73 -20.22 6.23
N ASN A 104 -5.63 -19.59 5.81
CA ASN A 104 -4.27 -19.92 6.23
C ASN A 104 -3.59 -18.74 6.96
N LEU A 105 -4.37 -17.97 7.70
CA LEU A 105 -3.85 -16.91 8.55
C LEU A 105 -3.32 -17.49 9.86
N THR A 106 -2.12 -17.07 10.26
CA THR A 106 -1.54 -17.39 11.56
C THR A 106 -1.80 -16.25 12.53
N GLU A 107 -2.41 -16.53 13.66
CA GLU A 107 -2.70 -15.52 14.68
C GLU A 107 -1.40 -14.93 15.25
N VAL A 108 -1.34 -13.61 15.31
CA VAL A 108 -0.24 -12.85 15.94
C VAL A 108 -0.71 -12.22 17.24
N ALA A 109 -1.85 -11.54 17.21
CA ALA A 109 -2.47 -10.93 18.37
C ALA A 109 -3.98 -10.85 18.14
N LYS A 110 -4.75 -11.34 19.10
CA LYS A 110 -6.20 -11.39 19.04
C LYS A 110 -6.80 -10.56 20.17
N THR A 111 -7.81 -9.76 19.86
CA THR A 111 -8.55 -8.97 20.85
C THR A 111 -9.89 -9.60 21.21
N ASP A 112 -10.50 -10.30 20.25
CA ASP A 112 -11.69 -11.14 20.39
C ASP A 112 -11.71 -12.21 19.28
N ASP A 113 -12.81 -12.91 19.07
CA ASP A 113 -12.86 -14.02 18.11
C ASP A 113 -12.74 -13.61 16.65
N GLU A 114 -13.00 -12.34 16.30
CA GLU A 114 -13.04 -11.87 14.93
C GLU A 114 -12.06 -10.72 14.65
N GLU A 115 -11.60 -10.00 15.69
CA GLU A 115 -10.74 -8.83 15.55
C GLU A 115 -9.32 -9.08 16.08
N GLY A 116 -8.31 -8.56 15.38
CA GLY A 116 -6.92 -8.74 15.77
C GLY A 116 -5.92 -8.53 14.63
N ILE A 117 -4.76 -9.17 14.76
CA ILE A 117 -3.65 -9.15 13.83
C ILE A 117 -3.28 -10.60 13.49
N TRP A 118 -3.17 -10.88 12.20
CA TRP A 118 -2.74 -12.19 11.69
C TRP A 118 -1.58 -12.01 10.70
N GLN A 119 -0.74 -13.04 10.59
CA GLN A 119 0.26 -13.15 9.54
C GLN A 119 -0.32 -13.96 8.38
N MET A 120 -0.08 -13.50 7.16
CA MET A 120 -0.47 -14.19 5.93
C MET A 120 0.66 -15.12 5.48
N ALA A 121 0.61 -16.39 5.89
CA ALA A 121 1.69 -17.36 5.64
C ALA A 121 1.88 -17.70 4.15
N ASP A 122 0.78 -17.82 3.39
CA ASP A 122 0.77 -18.25 1.97
C ASP A 122 0.94 -17.09 0.99
N TYR A 123 1.39 -15.93 1.46
CA TYR A 123 1.67 -14.79 0.59
C TYR A 123 3.18 -14.67 0.34
N PRO A 124 3.63 -14.40 -0.90
CA PRO A 124 5.06 -14.38 -1.22
C PRO A 124 5.84 -13.22 -0.60
N ALA A 125 5.15 -12.18 -0.14
CA ALA A 125 5.71 -11.06 0.62
C ALA A 125 5.32 -11.17 2.10
N ALA A 126 6.12 -10.60 3.00
CA ALA A 126 5.71 -10.43 4.39
C ALA A 126 4.45 -9.56 4.45
N ALA A 127 3.39 -10.07 5.07
CA ALA A 127 2.10 -9.40 5.17
C ALA A 127 1.44 -9.68 6.51
N LEU A 128 1.06 -8.62 7.22
CA LEU A 128 0.24 -8.66 8.42
C LEU A 128 -1.16 -8.16 8.08
N VAL A 129 -2.17 -8.89 8.49
CA VAL A 129 -3.57 -8.57 8.28
C VAL A 129 -4.18 -8.09 9.59
N ILE A 130 -4.77 -6.90 9.57
CA ILE A 130 -5.64 -6.41 10.63
C ILE A 130 -7.07 -6.65 10.19
N ARG A 131 -7.85 -7.29 11.06
CA ARG A 131 -9.29 -7.43 10.95
C ARG A 131 -9.95 -6.59 12.02
N SER A 132 -10.90 -5.74 11.66
CA SER A 132 -11.62 -4.89 12.62
C SER A 132 -13.00 -4.52 12.08
N HIS A 133 -13.95 -4.25 12.99
CA HIS A 133 -15.30 -3.77 12.65
C HIS A 133 -15.43 -2.26 12.85
N SER A 134 -14.44 -1.61 13.43
CA SER A 134 -14.42 -0.16 13.59
C SER A 134 -13.09 0.47 13.21
N VAL A 135 -13.17 1.72 12.77
CA VAL A 135 -11.97 2.53 12.43
C VAL A 135 -11.06 2.68 13.64
N GLU A 136 -11.64 2.96 14.81
CA GLU A 136 -10.89 3.20 16.03
C GLU A 136 -10.12 1.96 16.48
N HIS A 137 -10.72 0.77 16.33
CA HIS A 137 -10.04 -0.49 16.66
C HIS A 137 -8.95 -0.81 15.64
N GLY A 138 -9.27 -0.72 14.35
CA GLY A 138 -8.28 -0.90 13.27
C GLY A 138 -7.06 0.03 13.43
N GLU A 139 -7.30 1.29 13.79
CA GLU A 139 -6.23 2.26 14.05
C GLU A 139 -5.37 1.87 15.27
N ARG A 140 -5.97 1.36 16.36
CA ARG A 140 -5.21 0.87 17.52
C ARG A 140 -4.32 -0.31 17.16
N LEU A 141 -4.87 -1.30 16.46
CA LEU A 141 -4.13 -2.48 15.99
C LEU A 141 -2.99 -2.09 15.05
N PHE A 142 -3.25 -1.18 14.12
CA PHE A 142 -2.21 -0.64 13.23
C PHE A 142 -1.07 0.03 14.00
N LYS A 143 -1.39 0.86 15.01
CA LYS A 143 -0.38 1.51 15.86
C LYS A 143 0.49 0.51 16.61
N SER A 144 -0.05 -0.66 16.96
CA SER A 144 0.73 -1.74 17.57
C SER A 144 1.77 -2.31 16.61
N ILE A 145 1.37 -2.61 15.36
CA ILE A 145 2.29 -3.03 14.30
C ILE A 145 3.34 -1.94 14.05
N TYR A 146 2.90 -0.69 13.86
CA TYR A 146 3.80 0.43 13.56
C TYR A 146 4.90 0.60 14.61
N ARG A 147 4.57 0.43 15.91
CA ARG A 147 5.54 0.55 17.01
C ARG A 147 6.50 -0.64 17.11
N ALA A 148 6.07 -1.81 16.64
CA ALA A 148 6.89 -3.02 16.64
C ALA A 148 7.88 -3.08 15.47
N LEU A 149 7.61 -2.35 14.38
CA LEU A 149 8.49 -2.33 13.22
C LEU A 149 9.71 -1.44 13.46
N PRO A 150 10.89 -1.83 12.97
CA PRO A 150 12.09 -0.98 13.04
C PRO A 150 11.87 0.31 12.24
N PRO A 151 12.35 1.46 12.73
CA PRO A 151 12.32 2.69 11.96
C PRO A 151 13.21 2.58 10.71
N ALA A 152 12.90 3.34 9.65
CA ALA A 152 13.81 3.49 8.52
C ALA A 152 15.12 4.16 8.95
N GLU A 153 16.18 4.03 8.15
CA GLU A 153 17.51 4.59 8.46
C GLU A 153 17.46 6.11 8.70
N ASP A 154 16.63 6.83 7.95
CA ASP A 154 16.40 8.29 8.10
C ASP A 154 15.39 8.62 9.22
N GLN A 155 14.88 7.62 9.94
CA GLN A 155 13.92 7.74 11.03
C GLN A 155 12.59 8.46 10.65
N THR A 156 12.24 8.48 9.37
CA THR A 156 11.00 9.10 8.93
C THR A 156 9.78 8.33 9.41
N GLU A 157 9.73 7.03 9.12
CA GLU A 157 8.78 6.03 9.63
C GLU A 157 9.27 4.63 9.27
N PRO A 158 8.72 3.55 9.86
CA PRO A 158 8.99 2.20 9.40
C PRO A 158 8.64 2.03 7.92
N MET A 159 9.50 1.32 7.19
CA MET A 159 9.26 1.07 5.76
C MET A 159 8.09 0.10 5.59
N MET A 160 7.05 0.52 4.87
CA MET A 160 5.88 -0.32 4.61
C MET A 160 5.05 0.15 3.42
N ASN A 161 4.26 -0.77 2.88
CA ASN A 161 3.07 -0.48 2.08
C ASN A 161 1.83 -0.91 2.87
N VAL A 162 0.71 -0.20 2.69
CA VAL A 162 -0.56 -0.51 3.35
C VAL A 162 -1.67 -0.55 2.32
N ILE A 163 -2.53 -1.56 2.42
CA ILE A 163 -3.71 -1.75 1.58
C ILE A 163 -4.91 -1.91 2.51
N ALA A 164 -5.97 -1.11 2.33
CA ALA A 164 -7.18 -1.20 3.14
C ALA A 164 -8.44 -1.21 2.28
N TRP A 165 -9.39 -2.08 2.61
CA TRP A 165 -10.70 -2.15 1.96
C TRP A 165 -11.77 -2.66 2.93
N SER A 166 -13.03 -2.44 2.57
CA SER A 166 -14.18 -2.99 3.27
C SER A 166 -14.59 -4.33 2.66
N ASN A 167 -14.90 -5.31 3.49
CA ASN A 167 -15.37 -6.64 3.12
C ASN A 167 -16.65 -6.96 3.91
N GLY A 168 -17.77 -6.43 3.45
CA GLY A 168 -19.01 -6.43 4.22
C GLY A 168 -18.94 -5.43 5.37
N ASP A 169 -19.13 -5.89 6.59
CA ASP A 169 -19.01 -5.13 7.83
C ASP A 169 -17.59 -5.14 8.40
N GLU A 170 -16.71 -5.98 7.84
CA GLU A 170 -15.31 -6.09 8.22
C GLU A 170 -14.44 -5.08 7.47
N LEU A 171 -13.54 -4.43 8.19
CA LEU A 171 -12.52 -3.55 7.65
C LEU A 171 -11.18 -4.27 7.67
N LEU A 172 -10.67 -4.58 6.49
CA LEU A 172 -9.41 -5.29 6.29
C LEU A 172 -8.28 -4.32 6.00
N THR A 173 -7.17 -4.47 6.71
CA THR A 173 -5.96 -3.69 6.48
C THR A 173 -4.76 -4.61 6.40
N VAL A 174 -4.09 -4.61 5.26
CA VAL A 174 -2.88 -5.41 5.05
C VAL A 174 -1.68 -4.47 5.13
N VAL A 175 -0.81 -4.73 6.11
CA VAL A 175 0.47 -4.03 6.30
C VAL A 175 1.57 -4.93 5.77
N MET A 176 2.34 -4.42 4.84
CA MET A 176 3.47 -5.11 4.20
C MET A 176 4.78 -4.45 4.58
N PRO A 177 5.44 -4.94 5.65
CA PRO A 177 6.73 -4.39 6.11
C PRO A 177 7.81 -4.57 5.04
N ARG A 178 8.62 -3.54 4.88
CA ARG A 178 9.70 -3.48 3.88
C ARG A 178 11.06 -3.30 4.56
N LYS A 179 12.10 -3.85 3.96
CA LYS A 179 13.49 -3.64 4.35
C LYS A 179 14.32 -2.94 3.27
N LYS A 180 13.78 -2.86 2.05
CA LYS A 180 14.48 -2.31 0.90
C LYS A 180 13.52 -1.58 -0.03
N HIS A 181 13.94 -0.44 -0.56
CA HIS A 181 13.14 0.36 -1.49
C HIS A 181 12.93 -0.40 -2.82
N ARG A 182 14.03 -0.85 -3.42
CA ARG A 182 14.06 -1.52 -4.72
C ARG A 182 14.90 -2.78 -4.67
N PRO A 183 14.56 -3.82 -5.43
CA PRO A 183 15.38 -5.02 -5.54
C PRO A 183 16.67 -4.73 -6.31
N ASP A 184 17.69 -5.57 -6.16
CA ASP A 184 18.99 -5.41 -6.84
C ASP A 184 18.86 -5.47 -8.36
N CYS A 185 17.89 -6.25 -8.86
CA CYS A 185 17.62 -6.32 -10.30
C CYS A 185 17.19 -4.96 -10.90
N TYR A 186 16.74 -3.99 -10.10
CA TYR A 186 16.37 -2.65 -10.59
C TYR A 186 17.57 -1.91 -11.20
N THR A 187 18.76 -2.05 -10.60
CA THR A 187 20.00 -1.40 -11.03
C THR A 187 20.98 -2.34 -11.74
N ALA A 188 20.61 -3.62 -11.90
CA ALA A 188 21.40 -4.58 -12.64
C ALA A 188 21.58 -4.16 -14.12
N GLN A 189 22.49 -4.83 -14.82
CA GLN A 189 22.75 -4.55 -16.24
C GLN A 189 22.34 -5.74 -17.13
N GLY A 190 22.02 -5.44 -18.38
CA GLY A 190 21.67 -6.44 -19.38
C GLY A 190 20.42 -7.23 -18.99
N ASP A 191 20.41 -8.52 -19.30
CA ASP A 191 19.26 -9.40 -19.09
C ASP A 191 18.85 -9.60 -17.62
N ALA A 192 19.76 -9.32 -16.68
CA ALA A 192 19.47 -9.36 -15.25
C ALA A 192 18.66 -8.14 -14.77
N GLN A 193 18.55 -7.10 -15.57
CA GLN A 193 17.81 -5.90 -15.21
C GLN A 193 16.30 -6.10 -15.33
N PHE A 194 15.57 -5.72 -14.27
CA PHE A 194 14.12 -5.52 -14.26
C PHE A 194 13.82 -4.16 -13.63
N MET A 195 13.29 -3.22 -14.42
CA MET A 195 12.92 -1.88 -13.89
C MET A 195 11.62 -1.92 -13.09
N ILE A 196 11.58 -2.77 -12.07
CA ILE A 196 10.43 -2.94 -11.18
C ILE A 196 10.76 -2.28 -9.84
N SER A 197 9.97 -1.27 -9.46
CA SER A 197 10.09 -0.53 -8.19
C SER A 197 8.82 -0.73 -7.37
N PRO A 198 8.72 -1.80 -6.54
CA PRO A 198 7.46 -2.21 -5.96
C PRO A 198 6.83 -1.16 -5.05
N GLY A 199 5.59 -0.78 -5.35
CA GLY A 199 4.67 -0.04 -4.51
C GLY A 199 3.52 -0.92 -4.00
N ALA A 200 2.49 -0.33 -3.39
CA ALA A 200 1.35 -1.06 -2.81
C ALA A 200 0.59 -1.89 -3.85
N VAL A 201 0.48 -1.42 -5.09
CA VAL A 201 -0.16 -2.16 -6.18
C VAL A 201 0.63 -3.44 -6.49
N ASP A 202 1.95 -3.31 -6.63
CA ASP A 202 2.84 -4.45 -6.89
C ASP A 202 2.80 -5.43 -5.72
N MET A 203 2.95 -4.94 -4.51
CA MET A 203 2.88 -5.74 -3.28
C MET A 203 1.51 -6.41 -3.12
N GLY A 204 0.45 -5.84 -3.66
CA GLY A 204 -0.89 -6.41 -3.75
C GLY A 204 -1.07 -7.46 -4.86
N GLY A 205 0.02 -7.81 -5.56
CA GLY A 205 0.07 -8.88 -6.54
C GLY A 205 -0.06 -8.45 -8.01
N LEU A 206 -0.18 -7.16 -8.30
CA LEU A 206 -0.26 -6.64 -9.67
C LEU A 206 1.06 -5.92 -10.02
N ILE A 207 1.99 -6.66 -10.60
CA ILE A 207 3.33 -6.15 -10.91
C ILE A 207 3.30 -5.20 -12.11
N ILE A 208 3.80 -4.00 -11.90
CA ILE A 208 3.92 -2.98 -12.94
C ILE A 208 5.30 -3.08 -13.60
N THR A 209 5.30 -3.35 -14.89
CA THR A 209 6.49 -3.44 -15.73
C THR A 209 6.48 -2.30 -16.74
N PRO A 210 7.26 -1.22 -16.53
CA PRO A 210 7.28 -0.06 -17.44
C PRO A 210 7.85 -0.39 -18.83
N ARG A 211 8.64 -1.46 -18.95
CA ARG A 211 9.26 -1.90 -20.20
C ARG A 211 8.65 -3.20 -20.69
N GLU A 212 8.36 -3.29 -21.98
CA GLU A 212 7.82 -4.50 -22.60
C GLU A 212 8.76 -5.70 -22.45
N GLU A 213 10.08 -5.48 -22.53
CA GLU A 213 11.08 -6.54 -22.34
C GLU A 213 11.02 -7.15 -20.94
N ASP A 214 10.79 -6.35 -19.89
CA ASP A 214 10.62 -6.84 -18.53
C ASP A 214 9.33 -7.66 -18.39
N PHE A 215 8.25 -7.20 -19.01
CA PHE A 215 6.99 -7.95 -19.03
C PHE A 215 7.16 -9.33 -19.67
N ARG A 216 7.86 -9.42 -20.80
CA ARG A 216 8.04 -10.68 -21.54
C ARG A 216 8.91 -11.70 -20.81
N LYS A 217 9.91 -11.26 -20.05
CA LYS A 217 10.83 -12.15 -19.34
C LYS A 217 10.47 -12.37 -17.86
N LEU A 218 9.43 -11.69 -17.34
CA LEU A 218 8.98 -11.83 -15.97
C LEU A 218 8.39 -13.23 -15.72
N THR A 219 8.85 -13.90 -14.67
CA THR A 219 8.34 -15.20 -14.25
C THR A 219 7.86 -15.15 -12.81
N PRO A 220 7.03 -16.11 -12.35
CA PRO A 220 6.63 -16.19 -10.94
C PRO A 220 7.82 -16.27 -9.97
N ASP A 221 8.90 -16.94 -10.37
CA ASP A 221 10.12 -17.06 -9.54
C ASP A 221 10.81 -15.71 -9.37
N VAL A 222 10.92 -14.91 -10.44
CA VAL A 222 11.47 -13.54 -10.39
C VAL A 222 10.62 -12.66 -9.48
N VAL A 223 9.30 -12.70 -9.61
CA VAL A 223 8.38 -11.94 -8.73
C VAL A 223 8.56 -12.36 -7.27
N THR A 224 8.62 -13.66 -7.00
CA THR A 224 8.83 -14.19 -5.65
C THR A 224 10.18 -13.75 -5.08
N ALA A 225 11.24 -13.75 -5.88
CA ALA A 225 12.56 -13.28 -5.48
C ALA A 225 12.52 -11.76 -5.14
N ILE A 226 11.88 -10.95 -5.99
CA ILE A 226 11.68 -9.52 -5.73
C ILE A 226 10.97 -9.30 -4.40
N TYR A 227 9.85 -10.00 -4.15
CA TYR A 227 9.09 -9.84 -2.90
C TYR A 227 9.92 -10.22 -1.67
N ARG A 228 10.63 -11.34 -1.70
CA ARG A 228 11.51 -11.77 -0.60
C ARG A 228 12.64 -10.78 -0.33
N GLU A 229 13.20 -10.21 -1.39
CA GLU A 229 14.29 -9.26 -1.28
C GLU A 229 13.84 -7.94 -0.64
N VAL A 230 12.67 -7.42 -1.01
CA VAL A 230 12.21 -6.12 -0.52
C VAL A 230 11.41 -6.19 0.79
N SER A 231 10.87 -7.35 1.15
CA SER A 231 10.09 -7.55 2.36
C SER A 231 10.95 -7.69 3.61
N LEU A 232 10.50 -7.10 4.71
CA LEU A 232 11.02 -7.38 6.04
C LEU A 232 10.33 -8.66 6.55
N THR A 233 11.06 -9.76 6.58
CA THR A 233 10.58 -11.01 7.18
C THR A 233 10.92 -11.03 8.67
N PRO A 234 10.05 -11.54 9.55
CA PRO A 234 10.43 -11.85 10.93
C PRO A 234 11.60 -12.82 10.93
N GLU A 235 12.56 -12.60 11.81
CA GLU A 235 13.63 -13.58 12.11
C GLU A 235 13.07 -14.74 12.92
#